data_16fcfc527f4fe02cb68e52e043be2aa1
#
_entry.id   16fcfc527f4fe02cb68e52e043be2aa1
#
_cell.length_a   1.000
_cell.length_b   1.000
_cell.length_c   1.000
_cell.angle_alpha   90.00
_cell.angle_beta   90.00
_cell.angle_gamma   90.00
#
_symmetry.space_group_name_H-M   'P 1'
#
loop_
_entity.id
_entity.type
_entity.pdbx_description
1 polymer ?
#
loop_
_entity_poly.entity_id
_entity_poly.type
_entity_poly.pdbx_seq_one_letter_code
_entity_poly.pdbx_strand_id
1 'polypeptide(L)'
;MNGFQLLQCGLSVAAFLAGSALAATPAVYPSPQQSKFTSQTVAFSGKPSVTIRSAKAGGSKLLDGVPEKSGAYKLVISPQGKVGIGAHDERGAFYAMQTLRQLGTKAGGEGVILPVGEIIDWPDIEFRGTVEGFYGTPWSHEARLSQLRFYGQNKMNTYIYGPKDDPYHSSP
;
A
#
# COMPACT_ATOMS: atom_id res chain seq x y z
N MET A 1 13.74 62.10 37.36
CA MET A 1 14.84 61.15 37.11
C MET A 1 14.23 59.77 36.92
N ASN A 2 14.19 59.37 35.67
CA ASN A 2 13.37 58.22 35.17
C ASN A 2 14.18 56.92 35.25
N GLY A 3 13.68 55.98 36.04
CA GLY A 3 14.18 54.59 36.05
C GLY A 3 13.53 53.73 34.99
N PHE A 4 14.25 53.32 33.98
CA PHE A 4 13.82 52.36 32.96
C PHE A 4 13.93 50.94 33.51
N GLN A 5 12.84 50.25 33.73
CA GLN A 5 12.82 48.82 34.00
C GLN A 5 12.85 48.04 32.67
N LEU A 6 13.90 47.28 32.46
CA LEU A 6 14.04 46.32 31.37
C LEU A 6 13.22 45.05 31.69
N LEU A 7 12.15 44.86 30.95
CA LEU A 7 11.44 43.58 30.92
C LEU A 7 12.28 42.54 30.17
N GLN A 8 12.84 41.58 30.88
CA GLN A 8 13.44 40.38 30.26
C GLN A 8 12.31 39.42 29.88
N CYS A 9 12.05 39.32 28.57
CA CYS A 9 11.17 38.30 27.98
C CYS A 9 11.95 36.99 27.88
N GLY A 10 11.77 36.09 28.84
CA GLY A 10 12.33 34.75 28.80
C GLY A 10 11.62 33.88 27.76
N LEU A 11 12.29 33.60 26.64
CA LEU A 11 11.83 32.57 25.70
C LEU A 11 12.10 31.21 26.35
N SER A 12 11.06 30.55 26.84
CA SER A 12 11.08 29.13 27.20
C SER A 12 11.09 28.31 25.93
N VAL A 13 12.25 27.77 25.57
CA VAL A 13 12.33 26.71 24.55
C VAL A 13 11.88 25.42 25.22
N ALA A 14 10.64 25.03 24.95
CA ALA A 14 10.16 23.70 25.30
C ALA A 14 10.86 22.69 24.39
N ALA A 15 11.88 22.00 24.91
CA ALA A 15 12.48 20.85 24.26
C ALA A 15 11.42 19.72 24.26
N PHE A 16 10.79 19.48 23.14
CA PHE A 16 10.01 18.27 22.92
C PHE A 16 11.00 17.10 22.87
N LEU A 17 11.07 16.34 23.94
CA LEU A 17 11.66 15.01 23.94
C LEU A 17 10.76 14.12 23.06
N ALA A 18 11.13 13.99 21.79
CA ALA A 18 10.57 12.96 20.92
C ALA A 18 11.00 11.61 21.49
N GLY A 19 10.13 11.00 22.27
CA GLY A 19 10.28 9.63 22.70
C GLY A 19 10.42 8.74 21.46
N SER A 20 11.52 8.00 21.37
CA SER A 20 11.74 6.98 20.35
C SER A 20 10.77 5.83 20.62
N ALA A 21 9.51 5.97 20.21
CA ALA A 21 8.65 4.84 20.06
C ALA A 21 9.27 3.98 18.95
N LEU A 22 9.65 2.73 19.26
CA LEU A 22 9.94 1.75 18.21
C LEU A 22 8.74 1.78 17.28
N ALA A 23 8.93 2.31 16.06
CA ALA A 23 7.90 2.34 15.06
C ALA A 23 7.54 0.87 14.76
N ALA A 24 6.32 0.47 15.12
CA ALA A 24 5.84 -0.86 14.77
C ALA A 24 5.97 -1.04 13.25
N THR A 25 6.51 -2.19 12.84
CA THR A 25 6.59 -2.52 11.41
C THR A 25 5.19 -2.37 10.80
N PRO A 26 5.02 -1.57 9.74
CA PRO A 26 3.70 -1.35 9.15
C PRO A 26 3.10 -2.68 8.71
N ALA A 27 1.84 -2.93 9.13
CA ALA A 27 1.13 -4.13 8.72
C ALA A 27 0.66 -4.00 7.28
N VAL A 28 1.05 -4.95 6.44
CA VAL A 28 0.62 -5.09 5.04
C VAL A 28 0.03 -6.48 4.86
N TYR A 29 -1.14 -6.57 4.22
CA TYR A 29 -1.83 -7.83 3.97
C TYR A 29 -2.09 -8.05 2.46
N PRO A 30 -1.80 -9.26 1.93
CA PRO A 30 -1.00 -10.32 2.55
C PRO A 30 0.41 -9.81 2.94
N SER A 31 1.04 -10.47 3.92
CA SER A 31 2.40 -10.11 4.33
C SER A 31 3.35 -10.22 3.14
N PRO A 32 4.18 -9.19 2.87
CA PRO A 32 5.11 -9.23 1.76
C PRO A 32 6.25 -10.21 2.04
N GLN A 33 6.84 -10.72 0.98
CA GLN A 33 7.98 -11.65 1.05
C GLN A 33 9.20 -11.02 1.75
N GLN A 34 9.46 -9.75 1.48
CA GLN A 34 10.56 -9.00 2.08
C GLN A 34 10.13 -7.58 2.38
N SER A 35 10.49 -7.07 3.55
CA SER A 35 10.28 -5.68 3.90
C SER A 35 11.41 -5.16 4.77
N LYS A 36 11.83 -3.91 4.54
CA LYS A 36 12.81 -3.19 5.35
C LYS A 36 12.32 -1.78 5.54
N PHE A 37 12.00 -1.42 6.78
CA PHE A 37 11.58 -0.07 7.14
C PHE A 37 12.58 0.55 8.11
N THR A 38 12.71 1.87 8.05
CA THR A 38 13.42 2.68 9.05
C THR A 38 12.42 3.20 10.07
N SER A 39 12.89 3.89 11.10
CA SER A 39 12.01 4.62 12.03
C SER A 39 11.48 5.94 11.46
N GLN A 40 11.87 6.31 10.25
CA GLN A 40 11.48 7.55 9.60
C GLN A 40 10.15 7.42 8.89
N THR A 41 9.42 8.53 8.81
CA THR A 41 8.23 8.69 8.00
C THR A 41 8.35 9.93 7.13
N VAL A 42 7.60 9.99 6.05
CA VAL A 42 7.50 11.15 5.17
C VAL A 42 6.03 11.53 5.00
N ALA A 43 5.73 12.83 5.14
CA ALA A 43 4.39 13.36 5.01
C ALA A 43 4.19 14.02 3.63
N PHE A 44 3.02 13.81 3.07
CA PHE A 44 2.57 14.42 1.81
C PHE A 44 1.31 15.23 2.08
N SER A 45 1.19 16.42 1.52
CA SER A 45 0.00 17.27 1.62
C SER A 45 -1.20 16.74 0.81
N GLY A 46 -0.98 15.75 -0.03
CA GLY A 46 -1.97 15.07 -0.87
C GLY A 46 -1.45 13.71 -1.30
N LYS A 47 -1.93 13.20 -2.44
CA LYS A 47 -1.46 11.92 -2.99
C LYS A 47 0.01 12.02 -3.42
N PRO A 48 0.89 11.08 -3.01
CA PRO A 48 2.27 11.07 -3.46
C PRO A 48 2.36 10.84 -4.97
N SER A 49 3.32 11.52 -5.61
CA SER A 49 3.69 11.19 -6.98
C SER A 49 4.48 9.87 -7.00
N VAL A 50 4.07 8.94 -7.86
CA VAL A 50 4.65 7.60 -7.94
C VAL A 50 5.33 7.41 -9.30
N THR A 51 6.60 7.05 -9.28
CA THR A 51 7.33 6.65 -10.48
C THR A 51 7.24 5.14 -10.64
N ILE A 52 6.70 4.66 -11.77
CA ILE A 52 6.59 3.23 -12.07
C ILE A 52 7.57 2.85 -13.20
N ARG A 53 8.28 1.74 -13.02
CA ARG A 53 9.16 1.12 -14.02
C ARG A 53 8.80 -0.35 -14.19
N SER A 54 8.61 -0.76 -15.43
CA SER A 54 8.35 -2.16 -15.79
C SER A 54 9.65 -2.85 -16.20
N ALA A 55 9.74 -4.16 -15.98
CA ALA A 55 10.86 -4.99 -16.42
C ALA A 55 11.13 -4.88 -17.93
N LYS A 56 10.09 -4.67 -18.75
CA LYS A 56 10.21 -4.44 -20.19
C LYS A 56 11.01 -3.19 -20.56
N ALA A 57 11.07 -2.20 -19.65
CA ALA A 57 11.81 -0.95 -19.89
C ALA A 57 13.31 -1.07 -19.60
N GLY A 58 13.77 -2.14 -18.95
CA GLY A 58 15.18 -2.42 -18.63
C GLY A 58 15.86 -1.40 -17.71
N GLY A 59 16.99 -1.81 -17.11
CA GLY A 59 18.01 -0.88 -16.58
C GLY A 59 17.64 0.02 -15.40
N SER A 60 16.65 -0.28 -14.60
CA SER A 60 16.27 0.54 -13.44
C SER A 60 16.61 -0.14 -12.12
N LYS A 61 17.27 0.58 -11.19
CA LYS A 61 17.49 0.13 -9.81
C LYS A 61 16.22 -0.24 -9.05
N LEU A 62 15.06 0.24 -9.50
CA LEU A 62 13.77 -0.16 -8.95
C LEU A 62 13.42 -1.63 -9.28
N LEU A 63 14.13 -2.25 -10.22
CA LEU A 63 13.93 -3.66 -10.58
C LEU A 63 14.91 -4.60 -9.87
N ASP A 64 15.91 -4.06 -9.17
CA ASP A 64 16.90 -4.86 -8.46
C ASP A 64 16.22 -5.71 -7.38
N GLY A 65 16.37 -7.04 -7.49
CA GLY A 65 15.78 -8.01 -6.58
C GLY A 65 14.31 -8.37 -6.87
N VAL A 66 13.68 -7.81 -7.90
CA VAL A 66 12.35 -8.22 -8.35
C VAL A 66 12.48 -9.51 -9.14
N PRO A 67 11.85 -10.62 -8.69
CA PRO A 67 11.94 -11.88 -9.43
C PRO A 67 11.13 -11.83 -10.74
N GLU A 68 11.52 -12.66 -11.71
CA GLU A 68 10.81 -12.83 -12.98
C GLU A 68 9.54 -13.69 -12.79
N LYS A 69 8.63 -13.16 -11.99
CA LYS A 69 7.32 -13.77 -11.70
C LYS A 69 6.20 -12.78 -11.95
N SER A 70 5.09 -13.27 -12.51
CA SER A 70 3.90 -12.45 -12.68
C SER A 70 3.40 -11.92 -11.34
N GLY A 71 3.15 -10.63 -11.27
CA GLY A 71 2.74 -9.95 -10.05
C GLY A 71 3.86 -9.54 -9.10
N ALA A 72 5.13 -9.80 -9.47
CA ALA A 72 6.27 -9.39 -8.65
C ALA A 72 6.53 -7.89 -8.75
N TYR A 73 6.92 -7.28 -7.62
CA TYR A 73 7.23 -5.85 -7.56
C TYR A 73 8.21 -5.50 -6.44
N LYS A 74 8.81 -4.33 -6.58
CA LYS A 74 9.53 -3.60 -5.54
C LYS A 74 8.86 -2.24 -5.34
N LEU A 75 8.61 -1.87 -4.10
CA LEU A 75 8.13 -0.55 -3.70
C LEU A 75 9.20 0.11 -2.83
N VAL A 76 9.60 1.34 -3.16
CA VAL A 76 10.59 2.11 -2.41
C VAL A 76 9.99 3.45 -2.02
N ILE A 77 10.10 3.81 -0.74
CA ILE A 77 9.70 5.09 -0.19
C ILE A 77 10.96 5.73 0.43
N SER A 78 11.49 6.77 -0.22
CA SER A 78 12.72 7.41 0.21
C SER A 78 12.50 8.48 1.28
N PRO A 79 13.53 8.83 2.09
CA PRO A 79 13.45 9.93 3.06
C PRO A 79 13.15 11.29 2.42
N GLN A 80 13.45 11.45 1.13
CA GLN A 80 13.19 12.68 0.37
C GLN A 80 11.77 12.75 -0.22
N GLY A 81 10.87 11.83 0.16
CA GLY A 81 9.51 11.79 -0.33
C GLY A 81 9.36 11.29 -1.77
N LYS A 82 10.35 10.55 -2.30
CA LYS A 82 10.22 9.90 -3.60
C LYS A 82 9.62 8.51 -3.41
N VAL A 83 8.55 8.21 -4.15
CA VAL A 83 7.92 6.90 -4.19
C VAL A 83 8.19 6.27 -5.55
N GLY A 84 8.84 5.11 -5.54
CA GLY A 84 9.20 4.36 -6.74
C GLY A 84 8.66 2.93 -6.71
N ILE A 85 8.16 2.46 -7.84
CA ILE A 85 7.72 1.08 -8.06
C ILE A 85 8.48 0.51 -9.24
N GLY A 86 9.17 -0.62 -9.01
CA GLY A 86 9.64 -1.50 -10.05
C GLY A 86 8.75 -2.73 -10.10
N ALA A 87 8.23 -3.11 -11.26
CA ALA A 87 7.34 -4.24 -11.39
C ALA A 87 7.74 -5.14 -12.56
N HIS A 88 7.60 -6.45 -12.38
CA HIS A 88 7.81 -7.40 -13.47
C HIS A 88 6.79 -7.19 -14.59
N ASP A 89 5.52 -6.99 -14.22
CA ASP A 89 4.40 -6.78 -15.12
C ASP A 89 3.36 -5.79 -14.55
N GLU A 90 2.25 -5.59 -15.26
CA GLU A 90 1.17 -4.71 -14.84
C GLU A 90 0.48 -5.16 -13.55
N ARG A 91 0.41 -6.48 -13.30
CA ARG A 91 -0.12 -7.04 -12.05
C ARG A 91 0.76 -6.65 -10.87
N GLY A 92 2.09 -6.74 -11.03
CA GLY A 92 3.04 -6.30 -10.01
C GLY A 92 2.88 -4.81 -9.69
N ALA A 93 2.72 -3.96 -10.71
CA ALA A 93 2.46 -2.54 -10.52
C ALA A 93 1.14 -2.30 -9.76
N PHE A 94 0.08 -3.02 -10.11
CA PHE A 94 -1.20 -2.95 -9.42
C PHE A 94 -1.07 -3.37 -7.94
N TYR A 95 -0.40 -4.50 -7.66
CA TYR A 95 -0.21 -4.98 -6.29
C TYR A 95 0.65 -4.04 -5.45
N ALA A 96 1.69 -3.44 -6.03
CA ALA A 96 2.48 -2.41 -5.38
C ALA A 96 1.64 -1.20 -4.96
N MET A 97 0.71 -0.77 -5.82
CA MET A 97 -0.21 0.32 -5.49
C MET A 97 -1.19 -0.03 -4.37
N GLN A 98 -1.62 -1.30 -4.26
CA GLN A 98 -2.44 -1.74 -3.12
C GLN A 98 -1.62 -1.71 -1.82
N THR A 99 -0.38 -2.19 -1.86
CA THR A 99 0.55 -2.11 -0.73
C THR A 99 0.80 -0.67 -0.30
N LEU A 100 1.06 0.23 -1.25
CA LEU A 100 1.24 1.66 -0.95
C LEU A 100 0.02 2.26 -0.24
N ARG A 101 -1.20 1.90 -0.66
CA ARG A 101 -2.44 2.33 0.00
C ARG A 101 -2.55 1.83 1.44
N GLN A 102 -2.16 0.58 1.70
CA GLN A 102 -2.18 0.01 3.04
C GLN A 102 -1.15 0.67 3.98
N LEU A 103 0.01 1.07 3.45
CA LEU A 103 1.05 1.76 4.22
C LEU A 103 0.68 3.19 4.59
N GLY A 104 -0.23 3.81 3.85
CA GLY A 104 -0.62 5.21 4.03
C GLY A 104 -1.51 5.42 5.25
N THR A 105 -1.05 6.25 6.19
CA THR A 105 -1.86 6.77 7.30
C THR A 105 -2.33 8.19 7.00
N LYS A 106 -3.57 8.52 7.38
CA LYS A 106 -4.11 9.87 7.18
C LYS A 106 -3.38 10.88 8.07
N ALA A 107 -2.98 12.01 7.49
CA ALA A 107 -2.26 13.09 8.17
C ALA A 107 -3.11 14.34 8.42
N GLY A 108 -4.45 14.20 8.36
CA GLY A 108 -5.37 15.34 8.35
C GLY A 108 -5.65 15.87 6.95
N GLY A 109 -6.89 16.29 6.68
CA GLY A 109 -7.32 16.67 5.33
C GLY A 109 -7.06 15.55 4.29
N GLU A 110 -6.46 15.91 3.17
CA GLU A 110 -6.03 14.95 2.13
C GLU A 110 -4.60 14.42 2.31
N GLY A 111 -3.93 14.79 3.41
CA GLY A 111 -2.54 14.42 3.66
C GLY A 111 -2.37 12.94 3.96
N VAL A 112 -1.20 12.40 3.58
CA VAL A 112 -0.81 11.00 3.80
C VAL A 112 0.58 10.96 4.40
N ILE A 113 0.77 10.12 5.42
CA ILE A 113 2.09 9.78 5.98
C ILE A 113 2.46 8.38 5.53
N LEU A 114 3.66 8.21 5.01
CA LEU A 114 4.22 6.94 4.59
C LEU A 114 5.48 6.59 5.40
N PRO A 115 5.70 5.34 5.77
CA PRO A 115 6.96 4.89 6.36
C PRO A 115 8.06 4.87 5.29
N VAL A 116 9.28 5.24 5.68
CA VAL A 116 10.45 5.17 4.81
C VAL A 116 11.00 3.75 4.80
N GLY A 117 11.17 3.18 3.61
CA GLY A 117 11.66 1.83 3.46
C GLY A 117 11.41 1.21 2.10
N GLU A 118 11.57 -0.08 2.02
CA GLU A 118 11.33 -0.86 0.81
C GLU A 118 10.60 -2.17 1.08
N ILE A 119 9.84 -2.60 0.10
CA ILE A 119 9.18 -3.90 0.04
C ILE A 119 9.54 -4.55 -1.28
N ILE A 120 9.87 -5.85 -1.26
CA ILE A 120 9.91 -6.71 -2.43
C ILE A 120 8.91 -7.83 -2.20
N ASP A 121 8.00 -8.03 -3.15
CA ASP A 121 6.91 -8.97 -2.97
C ASP A 121 6.52 -9.64 -4.30
N TRP A 122 6.07 -10.88 -4.20
CA TRP A 122 5.58 -11.69 -5.30
C TRP A 122 4.60 -12.74 -4.78
N PRO A 123 3.64 -13.19 -5.59
CA PRO A 123 2.72 -14.24 -5.18
C PRO A 123 3.40 -15.62 -5.18
N ASP A 124 3.15 -16.41 -4.12
CA ASP A 124 3.58 -17.82 -4.06
C ASP A 124 2.61 -18.73 -4.82
N ILE A 125 1.32 -18.35 -4.85
CA ILE A 125 0.25 -19.11 -5.49
C ILE A 125 -0.31 -18.29 -6.65
N GLU A 126 -0.45 -18.92 -7.81
CA GLU A 126 -0.91 -18.27 -9.02
C GLU A 126 -2.36 -17.79 -8.90
N PHE A 127 -3.29 -18.66 -8.46
CA PHE A 127 -4.71 -18.36 -8.35
C PHE A 127 -5.10 -18.13 -6.88
N ARG A 128 -5.60 -16.94 -6.60
CA ARG A 128 -6.01 -16.51 -5.25
C ARG A 128 -7.38 -15.87 -5.31
N GLY A 129 -8.36 -16.52 -4.72
CA GLY A 129 -9.72 -16.03 -4.81
C GLY A 129 -10.72 -16.92 -4.11
N THR A 130 -11.97 -16.80 -4.50
CA THR A 130 -13.07 -17.61 -3.97
C THR A 130 -13.98 -18.14 -5.06
N VAL A 131 -14.78 -19.11 -4.67
CA VAL A 131 -15.91 -19.63 -5.44
C VAL A 131 -17.17 -19.06 -4.82
N GLU A 132 -18.04 -18.43 -5.59
CA GLU A 132 -19.42 -18.15 -5.18
C GLU A 132 -20.15 -19.47 -5.07
N GLY A 133 -20.79 -19.74 -3.92
CA GLY A 133 -21.27 -21.05 -3.52
C GLY A 133 -22.21 -21.72 -4.51
N PHE A 134 -22.21 -23.07 -4.50
CA PHE A 134 -23.04 -23.88 -5.38
C PHE A 134 -24.52 -23.85 -5.01
N TYR A 135 -24.83 -23.65 -3.73
CA TYR A 135 -26.18 -23.76 -3.18
C TYR A 135 -26.65 -22.43 -2.63
N GLY A 136 -27.92 -22.14 -2.83
CA GLY A 136 -28.56 -20.92 -2.38
C GLY A 136 -28.62 -19.84 -3.44
N THR A 137 -29.29 -18.75 -3.10
CA THR A 137 -29.52 -17.62 -3.97
C THR A 137 -28.19 -16.97 -4.38
N PRO A 138 -27.97 -16.69 -5.67
CA PRO A 138 -26.80 -15.94 -6.13
C PRO A 138 -26.65 -14.61 -5.40
N TRP A 139 -25.41 -14.19 -5.16
CA TRP A 139 -25.16 -12.90 -4.53
C TRP A 139 -25.68 -11.74 -5.36
N SER A 140 -26.10 -10.67 -4.70
CA SER A 140 -26.49 -9.45 -5.39
C SER A 140 -25.30 -8.84 -6.16
N HIS A 141 -25.62 -8.06 -7.19
CA HIS A 141 -24.60 -7.34 -7.96
C HIS A 141 -23.71 -6.47 -7.05
N GLU A 142 -24.30 -5.78 -6.07
CA GLU A 142 -23.56 -4.96 -5.11
C GLU A 142 -22.62 -5.77 -4.23
N ALA A 143 -23.05 -6.95 -3.76
CA ALA A 143 -22.22 -7.85 -2.98
C ALA A 143 -21.01 -8.32 -3.81
N ARG A 144 -21.20 -8.69 -5.08
CA ARG A 144 -20.12 -9.06 -5.99
C ARG A 144 -19.14 -7.92 -6.22
N LEU A 145 -19.62 -6.70 -6.47
CA LEU A 145 -18.75 -5.52 -6.62
C LEU A 145 -17.95 -5.24 -5.37
N SER A 146 -18.55 -5.38 -4.19
CA SER A 146 -17.86 -5.25 -2.91
C SER A 146 -16.76 -6.30 -2.76
N GLN A 147 -17.07 -7.55 -3.09
CA GLN A 147 -16.13 -8.66 -3.04
C GLN A 147 -14.95 -8.47 -4.02
N LEU A 148 -15.21 -8.02 -5.25
CA LEU A 148 -14.16 -7.76 -6.23
C LEU A 148 -13.24 -6.59 -5.79
N ARG A 149 -13.80 -5.56 -5.14
CA ARG A 149 -12.97 -4.49 -4.53
C ARG A 149 -12.08 -5.04 -3.43
N PHE A 150 -12.64 -5.89 -2.56
CA PHE A 150 -11.86 -6.57 -1.52
C PHE A 150 -10.73 -7.42 -2.12
N TYR A 151 -11.01 -8.17 -3.21
CA TYR A 151 -9.97 -8.94 -3.91
C TYR A 151 -8.84 -8.04 -4.40
N GLY A 152 -9.16 -6.95 -5.08
CA GLY A 152 -8.17 -6.00 -5.55
C GLY A 152 -7.30 -5.47 -4.41
N GLN A 153 -7.90 -5.08 -3.30
CA GLN A 153 -7.19 -4.55 -2.12
C GLN A 153 -6.25 -5.58 -1.47
N ASN A 154 -6.60 -6.87 -1.53
CA ASN A 154 -5.85 -7.98 -0.93
C ASN A 154 -5.07 -8.81 -1.95
N LYS A 155 -4.82 -8.27 -3.16
CA LYS A 155 -4.01 -8.91 -4.21
C LYS A 155 -4.55 -10.28 -4.65
N MET A 156 -5.86 -10.52 -4.50
CA MET A 156 -6.54 -11.69 -5.05
C MET A 156 -6.85 -11.45 -6.54
N ASN A 157 -6.95 -12.51 -7.32
CA ASN A 157 -7.05 -12.43 -8.79
C ASN A 157 -8.02 -13.42 -9.42
N THR A 158 -8.72 -14.21 -8.61
CA THR A 158 -9.59 -15.27 -9.10
C THR A 158 -10.96 -15.20 -8.45
N TYR A 159 -11.99 -15.26 -9.27
CA TYR A 159 -13.36 -15.40 -8.84
C TYR A 159 -14.04 -16.43 -9.73
N ILE A 160 -14.62 -17.45 -9.11
CA ILE A 160 -15.34 -18.50 -9.81
C ILE A 160 -16.81 -18.35 -9.49
N TYR A 161 -17.61 -18.17 -10.52
CA TYR A 161 -19.05 -18.07 -10.44
C TYR A 161 -19.69 -19.44 -10.73
N GLY A 162 -20.47 -19.96 -9.82
CA GLY A 162 -21.05 -21.27 -9.98
C GLY A 162 -22.35 -21.57 -9.22
N PRO A 163 -23.23 -20.58 -8.91
CA PRO A 163 -24.49 -20.86 -8.24
C PRO A 163 -25.41 -21.73 -9.12
N LYS A 164 -25.89 -22.84 -8.57
CA LYS A 164 -26.83 -23.75 -9.28
C LYS A 164 -28.20 -23.14 -9.49
N ASP A 165 -28.63 -22.24 -8.63
CA ASP A 165 -29.93 -21.61 -8.67
C ASP A 165 -29.97 -20.37 -9.58
N ASP A 166 -28.89 -20.10 -10.33
CA ASP A 166 -28.88 -19.06 -11.33
C ASP A 166 -29.70 -19.51 -12.54
N PRO A 167 -30.76 -18.76 -12.94
CA PRO A 167 -31.62 -19.12 -14.04
C PRO A 167 -30.90 -19.20 -15.39
N TYR A 168 -29.78 -18.51 -15.57
CA TYR A 168 -28.97 -18.59 -16.78
C TYR A 168 -28.01 -19.78 -16.80
N HIS A 169 -27.76 -20.40 -15.64
CA HIS A 169 -26.86 -21.54 -15.52
C HIS A 169 -27.63 -22.89 -15.69
N SER A 170 -28.91 -22.91 -15.33
CA SER A 170 -29.76 -24.09 -15.36
C SER A 170 -30.59 -24.21 -16.62
N SER A 171 -30.53 -23.27 -17.56
CA SER A 171 -31.21 -23.36 -18.86
C SER A 171 -30.38 -24.20 -19.82
N PRO A 172 -30.94 -25.30 -20.39
CA PRO A 172 -30.30 -26.06 -21.45
C PRO A 172 -30.21 -25.26 -22.76
#